data_1f6c72dda0a390fd1e7c12f0ba7bf4eb
#
_entry.id   1f6c72dda0a390fd1e7c12f0ba7bf4eb
#
_cell.length_a   1.000
_cell.length_b   1.000
_cell.length_c   1.000
_cell.angle_alpha   90.00
_cell.angle_beta   90.00
_cell.angle_gamma   90.00
#
_symmetry.space_group_name_H-M   'P 1'
#
loop_
_entity.id
_entity.type
_entity.pdbx_description
1 polymer ?
#
loop_
_entity_poly.entity_id
_entity_poly.type
_entity_poly.pdbx_seq_one_letter_code
_entity_poly.pdbx_strand_id
1 'polypeptide(L)'
;YDLIIYGSIKRCKDYYDIVSNHYPADKIILIDGNDESELDPLYKKHLYFKRELVNEHPNLKPITFAIPTPKLSQPNKNKTQEYATCIPGQPETYVFKEEQSYYEDYQKSYYGVTMKKAGWDCMRHYEILGNYCMPYFTDLEDCPKDTLSSFPKELLLEAKELANNFDEQKYYVILDKVFEHTKQHLTTKSLAKYILSHV
;
A
#
# COMPACT_ATOMS: atom_id res chain seq x y z
N TYR A 1 23.34 15.73 -11.26
CA TYR A 1 22.21 15.46 -10.36
C TYR A 1 22.73 14.97 -9.01
N ASP A 2 22.02 15.31 -7.93
CA ASP A 2 22.39 14.88 -6.56
C ASP A 2 21.92 13.44 -6.28
N LEU A 3 20.85 13.02 -6.96
CA LEU A 3 20.24 11.71 -6.84
C LEU A 3 19.58 11.28 -8.14
N ILE A 4 19.65 9.99 -8.46
CA ILE A 4 18.99 9.37 -9.60
C ILE A 4 18.11 8.23 -9.10
N ILE A 5 16.84 8.24 -9.48
CA ILE A 5 15.87 7.21 -9.08
C ILE A 5 15.33 6.51 -10.32
N TYR A 6 15.53 5.19 -10.39
CA TYR A 6 14.84 4.33 -11.33
C TYR A 6 13.52 3.86 -10.72
N GLY A 7 12.41 4.46 -11.15
CA GLY A 7 11.08 4.20 -10.56
C GLY A 7 10.47 2.84 -10.90
N SER A 8 11.04 2.07 -11.83
CA SER A 8 10.57 0.73 -12.20
C SER A 8 11.71 -0.06 -12.87
N ILE A 9 12.72 -0.43 -12.09
CA ILE A 9 13.97 -0.99 -12.62
C ILE A 9 13.78 -2.28 -13.45
N LYS A 10 12.82 -3.13 -13.13
CA LYS A 10 12.55 -4.34 -13.91
C LYS A 10 11.87 -4.06 -15.26
N ARG A 11 11.19 -2.92 -15.39
CA ARG A 11 10.46 -2.56 -16.62
C ARG A 11 11.26 -1.62 -17.52
N CYS A 12 12.09 -0.78 -16.92
CA CYS A 12 12.86 0.23 -17.65
C CYS A 12 14.26 0.37 -17.05
N LYS A 13 15.27 -0.01 -17.84
CA LYS A 13 16.70 0.16 -17.52
C LYS A 13 17.39 1.10 -18.50
N ASP A 14 16.63 1.96 -19.16
CA ASP A 14 17.15 2.85 -20.19
C ASP A 14 18.29 3.71 -19.61
N TYR A 15 19.38 3.77 -20.38
CA TYR A 15 20.58 4.52 -20.02
C TYR A 15 21.28 4.07 -18.72
N TYR A 16 20.90 2.95 -18.09
CA TYR A 16 21.51 2.52 -16.83
C TYR A 16 23.03 2.41 -16.92
N ASP A 17 23.58 1.82 -17.99
CA ASP A 17 25.02 1.66 -18.17
C ASP A 17 25.73 3.02 -18.26
N ILE A 18 25.14 3.98 -18.98
CA ILE A 18 25.67 5.33 -19.08
C ILE A 18 25.65 6.02 -17.71
N VAL A 19 24.52 5.95 -17.03
CA VAL A 19 24.33 6.56 -15.71
C VAL A 19 25.27 5.94 -14.67
N SER A 20 25.37 4.61 -14.63
CA SER A 20 26.21 3.91 -13.65
C SER A 20 27.71 4.09 -13.88
N ASN A 21 28.13 4.53 -15.07
CA ASN A 21 29.51 4.91 -15.37
C ASN A 21 29.83 6.35 -14.99
N HIS A 22 28.81 7.23 -14.85
CA HIS A 22 29.00 8.64 -14.53
C HIS A 22 28.71 8.97 -13.05
N TYR A 23 27.89 8.18 -12.36
CA TYR A 23 27.48 8.46 -11.01
C TYR A 23 27.89 7.31 -10.08
N PRO A 24 28.36 7.62 -8.85
CA PRO A 24 28.67 6.58 -7.86
C PRO A 24 27.40 5.85 -7.42
N ALA A 25 27.60 4.62 -6.93
CA ALA A 25 26.49 3.68 -6.66
C ALA A 25 25.50 4.19 -5.59
N ASP A 26 25.97 4.98 -4.64
CA ASP A 26 25.19 5.59 -3.57
C ASP A 26 24.29 6.75 -4.04
N LYS A 27 24.50 7.25 -5.27
CA LYS A 27 23.64 8.25 -5.92
C LYS A 27 22.53 7.64 -6.78
N ILE A 28 22.47 6.31 -6.88
CA ILE A 28 21.50 5.60 -7.71
C ILE A 28 20.59 4.75 -6.82
N ILE A 29 19.30 5.05 -6.84
CA ILE A 29 18.27 4.29 -6.13
C ILE A 29 17.42 3.53 -7.15
N LEU A 30 17.11 2.29 -6.81
CA LEU A 30 16.26 1.43 -7.63
C LEU A 30 14.96 1.14 -6.88
N ILE A 31 13.84 1.30 -7.59
CA ILE A 31 12.51 0.93 -7.09
C ILE A 31 11.96 -0.21 -7.94
N ASP A 32 11.53 -1.28 -7.29
CA ASP A 32 10.91 -2.44 -7.89
C ASP A 32 9.49 -2.62 -7.35
N GLY A 33 8.53 -2.16 -8.13
CA GLY A 33 7.10 -2.25 -7.83
C GLY A 33 6.41 -3.50 -8.39
N ASN A 34 7.15 -4.51 -8.86
CA ASN A 34 6.56 -5.73 -9.42
C ASN A 34 5.92 -6.61 -8.35
N ASP A 35 4.93 -7.41 -8.79
CA ASP A 35 4.15 -8.32 -7.93
C ASP A 35 4.91 -9.58 -7.53
N GLU A 36 5.98 -9.94 -8.26
CA GLU A 36 6.83 -11.07 -7.93
C GLU A 36 7.88 -10.69 -6.88
N SER A 37 8.36 -11.66 -6.10
CA SER A 37 9.38 -11.47 -5.08
C SER A 37 10.83 -11.49 -5.63
N GLU A 38 11.03 -11.89 -6.89
CA GLU A 38 12.35 -11.95 -7.52
C GLU A 38 12.99 -10.56 -7.57
N LEU A 39 14.29 -10.56 -7.33
CA LEU A 39 15.11 -9.35 -7.32
C LEU A 39 15.90 -9.20 -8.61
N ASP A 40 16.07 -7.96 -9.08
CA ASP A 40 17.10 -7.66 -10.07
C ASP A 40 18.49 -7.70 -9.40
N PRO A 41 19.52 -8.36 -9.99
CA PRO A 41 20.86 -8.47 -9.39
C PRO A 41 21.51 -7.14 -8.99
N LEU A 42 21.05 -6.02 -9.52
CA LEU A 42 21.53 -4.67 -9.19
C LEU A 42 21.32 -4.29 -7.71
N TYR A 43 20.45 -5.01 -6.97
CA TYR A 43 20.29 -4.82 -5.52
C TYR A 43 21.61 -5.00 -4.76
N LYS A 44 22.55 -5.79 -5.28
CA LYS A 44 23.88 -5.98 -4.66
C LYS A 44 24.75 -4.72 -4.70
N LYS A 45 24.46 -3.81 -5.62
CA LYS A 45 25.25 -2.61 -5.88
C LYS A 45 24.60 -1.32 -5.38
N HIS A 46 23.29 -1.25 -5.39
CA HIS A 46 22.52 -0.03 -5.13
C HIS A 46 21.49 -0.21 -4.02
N LEU A 47 21.11 0.87 -3.37
CA LEU A 47 19.92 0.92 -2.53
C LEU A 47 18.70 0.54 -3.39
N TYR A 48 17.98 -0.49 -2.94
CA TYR A 48 16.92 -1.14 -3.71
C TYR A 48 15.65 -1.25 -2.87
N PHE A 49 14.61 -0.59 -3.30
CA PHE A 49 13.28 -0.66 -2.68
C PHE A 49 12.43 -1.70 -3.39
N LYS A 50 11.95 -2.68 -2.65
CA LYS A 50 11.13 -3.79 -3.17
C LYS A 50 9.76 -3.82 -2.53
N ARG A 51 8.69 -3.86 -3.34
CA ARG A 51 7.31 -3.90 -2.86
C ARG A 51 6.94 -5.27 -2.25
N GLU A 52 7.21 -6.35 -2.96
CA GLU A 52 6.98 -7.73 -2.50
C GLU A 52 8.28 -8.30 -1.90
N LEU A 53 8.80 -7.66 -0.84
CA LEU A 53 10.06 -8.02 -0.24
C LEU A 53 9.91 -9.23 0.69
N VAL A 54 10.70 -10.28 0.42
CA VAL A 54 10.79 -11.51 1.24
C VAL A 54 12.24 -11.89 1.56
N ASN A 55 13.21 -11.14 1.05
CA ASN A 55 14.65 -11.41 1.20
C ASN A 55 15.29 -10.37 2.11
N GLU A 56 16.37 -10.76 2.76
CA GLU A 56 17.19 -9.86 3.58
C GLU A 56 18.51 -9.54 2.90
N HIS A 57 18.86 -8.26 2.84
CA HIS A 57 20.16 -7.77 2.39
C HIS A 57 20.33 -6.30 2.86
N PRO A 58 21.52 -5.80 3.18
CA PRO A 58 21.72 -4.41 3.65
C PRO A 58 21.15 -3.34 2.72
N ASN A 59 21.23 -3.57 1.41
CA ASN A 59 20.73 -2.64 0.39
C ASN A 59 19.22 -2.77 0.10
N LEU A 60 18.56 -3.83 0.59
CA LEU A 60 17.14 -4.02 0.38
C LEU A 60 16.34 -3.26 1.43
N LYS A 61 15.32 -2.56 0.98
CA LYS A 61 14.33 -1.86 1.82
C LYS A 61 12.94 -2.19 1.33
N PRO A 62 12.00 -2.47 2.23
CA PRO A 62 10.59 -2.63 1.84
C PRO A 62 10.04 -1.31 1.35
N ILE A 63 9.12 -1.37 0.38
CA ILE A 63 8.35 -0.22 -0.07
C ILE A 63 6.92 -0.66 -0.30
N THR A 64 5.98 0.27 -0.21
CA THR A 64 4.56 0.02 -0.46
C THR A 64 4.02 1.01 -1.49
N PHE A 65 2.83 0.76 -2.03
CA PHE A 65 2.08 1.81 -2.69
C PHE A 65 1.72 2.94 -1.70
N ALA A 66 1.14 3.99 -2.20
CA ALA A 66 0.73 5.12 -1.38
C ALA A 66 -0.42 5.88 -2.05
N ILE A 67 -1.29 6.49 -1.25
CA ILE A 67 -2.41 7.30 -1.75
C ILE A 67 -2.03 8.79 -1.75
N PRO A 68 -2.36 9.55 -2.80
CA PRO A 68 -2.21 11.00 -2.77
C PRO A 68 -3.05 11.64 -1.66
N THR A 69 -2.46 12.55 -0.89
CA THR A 69 -3.17 13.22 0.22
C THR A 69 -4.52 13.85 -0.19
N PRO A 70 -4.67 14.48 -1.37
CA PRO A 70 -5.97 15.03 -1.79
C PRO A 70 -7.08 13.99 -2.02
N LYS A 71 -6.73 12.70 -2.10
CA LYS A 71 -7.70 11.60 -2.23
C LYS A 71 -8.18 11.05 -0.89
N LEU A 72 -7.66 11.54 0.22
CA LEU A 72 -8.17 11.17 1.53
C LEU A 72 -9.51 11.88 1.78
N SER A 73 -10.53 11.12 2.14
CA SER A 73 -11.83 11.67 2.51
C SER A 73 -11.81 12.33 3.89
N GLN A 74 -12.87 13.07 4.20
CA GLN A 74 -13.12 13.43 5.59
C GLN A 74 -13.72 12.21 6.33
N PRO A 75 -13.42 12.01 7.62
CA PRO A 75 -14.03 10.96 8.42
C PRO A 75 -15.56 11.03 8.36
N ASN A 76 -16.20 9.93 7.96
CA ASN A 76 -17.64 9.81 7.90
C ASN A 76 -18.09 8.64 8.79
N LYS A 77 -18.76 8.94 9.90
CA LYS A 77 -19.31 7.94 10.83
C LYS A 77 -20.76 7.53 10.50
N ASN A 78 -21.34 8.09 9.46
CA ASN A 78 -22.70 7.71 9.02
C ASN A 78 -22.59 6.53 8.03
N LYS A 79 -22.25 5.36 8.54
CA LYS A 79 -22.20 4.14 7.73
C LYS A 79 -23.61 3.58 7.54
N THR A 80 -23.95 3.16 6.31
CA THR A 80 -25.28 2.67 5.94
C THR A 80 -25.28 1.24 5.41
N GLN A 81 -24.09 0.65 5.23
CA GLN A 81 -23.95 -0.73 4.77
C GLN A 81 -22.73 -1.40 5.41
N GLU A 82 -22.83 -2.71 5.58
CA GLU A 82 -21.79 -3.49 6.25
C GLU A 82 -20.53 -3.60 5.37
N TYR A 83 -20.70 -4.03 4.13
CA TYR A 83 -19.60 -4.18 3.17
C TYR A 83 -19.79 -3.30 1.95
N ALA A 84 -18.67 -2.82 1.40
CA ALA A 84 -18.64 -2.15 0.11
C ALA A 84 -18.97 -3.13 -1.03
N THR A 85 -19.52 -2.58 -2.10
CA THR A 85 -20.06 -3.37 -3.22
C THR A 85 -18.98 -4.16 -3.96
N CYS A 86 -17.80 -3.56 -4.18
CA CYS A 86 -16.74 -4.20 -4.97
C CYS A 86 -15.99 -5.29 -4.18
N ILE A 87 -16.08 -6.54 -4.64
CA ILE A 87 -15.41 -7.71 -4.06
C ILE A 87 -14.33 -8.22 -5.02
N PRO A 88 -13.07 -8.33 -4.58
CA PRO A 88 -11.99 -8.85 -5.41
C PRO A 88 -12.27 -10.26 -5.92
N GLY A 89 -12.10 -10.46 -7.24
CA GLY A 89 -12.35 -11.75 -7.88
C GLY A 89 -13.79 -11.99 -8.33
N GLN A 90 -14.72 -11.05 -8.06
CA GLN A 90 -16.11 -11.09 -8.51
C GLN A 90 -16.38 -9.93 -9.49
N PRO A 91 -16.14 -10.12 -10.81
CA PRO A 91 -16.24 -9.06 -11.81
C PRO A 91 -17.61 -8.39 -11.87
N GLU A 92 -18.69 -9.14 -11.57
CA GLU A 92 -20.07 -8.64 -11.53
C GLU A 92 -20.30 -7.54 -10.49
N THR A 93 -19.42 -7.47 -9.48
CA THR A 93 -19.47 -6.44 -8.43
C THR A 93 -18.80 -5.12 -8.83
N TYR A 94 -18.06 -5.09 -9.94
CA TYR A 94 -17.36 -3.90 -10.43
C TYR A 94 -18.28 -3.00 -11.24
N VAL A 95 -19.28 -2.45 -10.56
CA VAL A 95 -20.40 -1.71 -11.19
C VAL A 95 -20.13 -0.22 -11.38
N PHE A 96 -19.13 0.33 -10.70
CA PHE A 96 -18.82 1.76 -10.76
C PHE A 96 -18.04 2.12 -12.01
N LYS A 97 -18.46 3.19 -12.70
CA LYS A 97 -17.77 3.74 -13.86
C LYS A 97 -16.93 4.97 -13.51
N GLU A 98 -17.30 5.65 -12.42
CA GLU A 98 -16.66 6.88 -11.96
C GLU A 98 -16.01 6.68 -10.60
N GLU A 99 -14.82 7.25 -10.42
CA GLU A 99 -14.06 7.18 -9.16
C GLU A 99 -14.89 7.72 -7.98
N GLN A 100 -15.64 8.80 -8.20
CA GLN A 100 -16.45 9.43 -7.16
C GLN A 100 -17.46 8.45 -6.56
N SER A 101 -18.26 7.78 -7.38
CA SER A 101 -19.26 6.81 -6.89
C SER A 101 -18.64 5.58 -6.23
N TYR A 102 -17.45 5.15 -6.71
CA TYR A 102 -16.67 4.09 -6.11
C TYR A 102 -16.16 4.47 -4.70
N TYR A 103 -15.68 5.70 -4.52
CA TYR A 103 -15.23 6.18 -3.22
C TYR A 103 -16.40 6.44 -2.26
N GLU A 104 -17.51 6.96 -2.73
CA GLU A 104 -18.73 7.12 -1.93
C GLU A 104 -19.26 5.78 -1.40
N ASP A 105 -19.09 4.70 -2.17
CA ASP A 105 -19.45 3.36 -1.72
C ASP A 105 -18.59 2.91 -0.52
N TYR A 106 -17.29 3.16 -0.52
CA TYR A 106 -16.44 2.93 0.66
C TYR A 106 -16.82 3.84 1.84
N GLN A 107 -17.06 5.13 1.59
CA GLN A 107 -17.36 6.10 2.65
C GLN A 107 -18.61 5.73 3.46
N LYS A 108 -19.61 5.09 2.82
CA LYS A 108 -20.85 4.64 3.48
C LYS A 108 -20.76 3.21 4.04
N SER A 109 -19.65 2.47 3.82
CA SER A 109 -19.46 1.09 4.24
C SER A 109 -18.61 1.00 5.50
N TYR A 110 -18.94 0.06 6.39
CA TYR A 110 -18.04 -0.28 7.50
C TYR A 110 -16.78 -0.95 6.96
N TYR A 111 -16.91 -1.96 6.11
CA TYR A 111 -15.80 -2.75 5.60
C TYR A 111 -15.70 -2.72 4.07
N GLY A 112 -14.47 -2.72 3.57
CA GLY A 112 -14.16 -2.99 2.17
C GLY A 112 -13.40 -4.31 2.05
N VAL A 113 -13.97 -5.30 1.34
CA VAL A 113 -13.32 -6.61 1.16
C VAL A 113 -12.06 -6.45 0.32
N THR A 114 -10.97 -7.01 0.80
CA THR A 114 -9.71 -7.05 0.07
C THR A 114 -8.92 -8.33 0.36
N MET A 115 -7.97 -8.66 -0.51
CA MET A 115 -7.13 -9.84 -0.41
C MET A 115 -5.90 -9.69 -1.28
N LYS A 116 -4.94 -10.59 -1.14
CA LYS A 116 -3.86 -10.79 -2.10
C LYS A 116 -4.42 -11.08 -3.49
N LYS A 117 -3.79 -10.50 -4.51
CA LYS A 117 -4.06 -10.79 -5.92
C LYS A 117 -2.76 -11.32 -6.55
N ALA A 118 -2.21 -10.65 -7.58
CA ALA A 118 -0.90 -11.00 -8.11
C ALA A 118 0.21 -10.77 -7.06
N GLY A 119 0.17 -9.60 -6.39
CA GLY A 119 0.97 -9.28 -5.21
C GLY A 119 0.08 -9.06 -3.99
N TRP A 120 0.70 -8.92 -2.82
CA TRP A 120 0.03 -8.56 -1.58
C TRP A 120 -0.41 -7.10 -1.56
N ASP A 121 0.43 -6.23 -2.14
CA ASP A 121 0.19 -4.79 -2.14
C ASP A 121 -0.58 -4.37 -3.40
N CYS A 122 -1.71 -3.70 -3.22
CA CYS A 122 -2.48 -3.13 -4.32
C CYS A 122 -3.18 -1.83 -3.92
N MET A 123 -3.47 -0.98 -4.90
CA MET A 123 -4.08 0.34 -4.66
C MET A 123 -5.42 0.29 -3.92
N ARG A 124 -6.20 -0.77 -4.09
CA ARG A 124 -7.50 -0.92 -3.40
C ARG A 124 -7.37 -0.80 -1.88
N HIS A 125 -6.31 -1.31 -1.28
CA HIS A 125 -6.12 -1.21 0.17
C HIS A 125 -6.07 0.25 0.63
N TYR A 126 -5.36 1.08 -0.14
CA TYR A 126 -5.20 2.52 0.15
C TYR A 126 -6.47 3.31 -0.17
N GLU A 127 -7.24 2.89 -1.16
CA GLU A 127 -8.52 3.49 -1.51
C GLU A 127 -9.56 3.23 -0.43
N ILE A 128 -9.62 2.01 0.11
CA ILE A 128 -10.48 1.67 1.25
C ILE A 128 -10.08 2.54 2.46
N LEU A 129 -8.81 2.50 2.85
CA LEU A 129 -8.29 3.27 3.99
C LEU A 129 -8.48 4.77 3.81
N GLY A 130 -8.18 5.28 2.61
CA GLY A 130 -8.29 6.70 2.27
C GLY A 130 -9.72 7.23 2.31
N ASN A 131 -10.70 6.35 2.17
CA ASN A 131 -12.12 6.68 2.25
C ASN A 131 -12.75 6.37 3.61
N TYR A 132 -11.94 6.33 4.69
CA TYR A 132 -12.41 6.11 6.05
C TYR A 132 -13.29 4.86 6.14
N CYS A 133 -12.84 3.76 5.51
CA CYS A 133 -13.45 2.45 5.51
C CYS A 133 -12.41 1.42 6.02
N MET A 134 -12.85 0.39 6.73
CA MET A 134 -11.94 -0.62 7.25
C MET A 134 -11.68 -1.70 6.21
N PRO A 135 -10.44 -2.00 5.81
CA PRO A 135 -10.14 -3.15 4.99
C PRO A 135 -10.49 -4.46 5.71
N TYR A 136 -11.44 -5.21 5.17
CA TYR A 136 -11.66 -6.60 5.56
C TYR A 136 -10.72 -7.47 4.73
N PHE A 137 -9.52 -7.68 5.28
CA PHE A 137 -8.44 -8.37 4.58
C PHE A 137 -8.54 -9.88 4.87
N THR A 138 -8.94 -10.68 3.86
CA THR A 138 -9.31 -12.08 4.07
C THR A 138 -8.16 -13.00 4.43
N ASP A 139 -6.94 -12.66 4.01
CA ASP A 139 -5.72 -13.48 4.06
C ASP A 139 -4.49 -12.75 4.60
N LEU A 140 -4.68 -11.69 5.40
CA LEU A 140 -3.57 -10.85 5.90
C LEU A 140 -2.61 -11.60 6.82
N GLU A 141 -3.09 -12.64 7.47
CA GLU A 141 -2.31 -13.50 8.38
C GLU A 141 -1.14 -14.19 7.65
N ASP A 142 -1.31 -14.47 6.35
CA ASP A 142 -0.30 -15.12 5.51
C ASP A 142 0.69 -14.13 4.87
N CYS A 143 0.50 -12.82 5.10
CA CYS A 143 1.33 -11.78 4.49
C CYS A 143 2.75 -11.77 5.07
N PRO A 144 3.82 -11.88 4.24
CA PRO A 144 5.19 -11.80 4.72
C PRO A 144 5.46 -10.52 5.51
N LYS A 145 6.37 -10.61 6.48
CA LYS A 145 6.67 -9.51 7.42
C LYS A 145 7.02 -8.21 6.70
N ASP A 146 7.91 -8.28 5.72
CA ASP A 146 8.44 -7.10 5.01
C ASP A 146 7.62 -6.69 3.78
N THR A 147 6.59 -7.47 3.42
CA THR A 147 5.57 -7.08 2.44
C THR A 147 4.46 -6.31 3.15
N LEU A 148 3.89 -5.27 2.52
CA LEU A 148 2.96 -4.34 3.21
C LEU A 148 3.55 -3.82 4.54
N SER A 149 4.85 -3.52 4.57
CA SER A 149 5.59 -3.19 5.79
C SER A 149 5.09 -1.94 6.51
N SER A 150 4.51 -0.99 5.77
CA SER A 150 3.95 0.25 6.32
C SER A 150 2.50 0.11 6.79
N PHE A 151 1.86 -1.04 6.54
CA PHE A 151 0.46 -1.25 6.95
C PHE A 151 0.33 -1.53 8.44
N PRO A 152 -0.73 -1.04 9.10
CA PRO A 152 -1.01 -1.32 10.49
C PRO A 152 -1.67 -2.71 10.64
N LYS A 153 -0.94 -3.79 10.28
CA LYS A 153 -1.47 -5.16 10.16
C LYS A 153 -2.20 -5.63 11.42
N GLU A 154 -1.64 -5.36 12.60
CA GLU A 154 -2.26 -5.76 13.88
C GLU A 154 -3.64 -5.13 14.08
N LEU A 155 -3.78 -3.83 13.79
CA LEU A 155 -5.08 -3.14 13.89
C LEU A 155 -6.09 -3.67 12.86
N LEU A 156 -5.64 -4.04 11.67
CA LEU A 156 -6.51 -4.62 10.64
C LEU A 156 -6.98 -6.03 11.01
N LEU A 157 -6.12 -6.84 11.63
CA LEU A 157 -6.49 -8.15 12.16
C LEU A 157 -7.48 -8.03 13.33
N GLU A 158 -7.24 -7.10 14.27
CA GLU A 158 -8.18 -6.79 15.36
C GLU A 158 -9.56 -6.39 14.80
N ALA A 159 -9.59 -5.53 13.78
CA ALA A 159 -10.82 -5.11 13.13
C ALA A 159 -11.55 -6.24 12.37
N LYS A 160 -10.80 -7.18 11.79
CA LYS A 160 -11.35 -8.39 11.15
C LYS A 160 -12.03 -9.31 12.16
N GLU A 161 -11.41 -9.52 13.32
CA GLU A 161 -12.02 -10.31 14.40
C GLU A 161 -13.29 -9.64 14.93
N LEU A 162 -13.28 -8.31 15.06
CA LEU A 162 -14.42 -7.54 15.53
C LEU A 162 -15.64 -7.68 14.60
N ALA A 163 -15.46 -7.95 13.30
CA ALA A 163 -16.58 -8.17 12.37
C ALA A 163 -17.48 -9.35 12.77
N ASN A 164 -16.95 -10.36 13.49
CA ASN A 164 -17.72 -11.52 13.95
C ASN A 164 -18.63 -11.20 15.15
N ASN A 165 -18.25 -10.19 15.97
CA ASN A 165 -19.00 -9.73 17.14
C ASN A 165 -18.97 -8.20 17.14
N PHE A 166 -19.67 -7.60 16.18
CA PHE A 166 -19.57 -6.19 15.88
C PHE A 166 -19.96 -5.29 17.07
N ASP A 167 -19.04 -4.40 17.43
CA ASP A 167 -19.21 -3.33 18.40
C ASP A 167 -18.84 -2.01 17.73
N GLU A 168 -19.82 -1.18 17.45
CA GLU A 168 -19.62 0.07 16.70
C GLU A 168 -18.68 1.04 17.40
N GLN A 169 -18.69 1.11 18.73
CA GLN A 169 -17.81 2.01 19.46
C GLN A 169 -16.34 1.55 19.31
N LYS A 170 -16.08 0.27 19.50
CA LYS A 170 -14.74 -0.31 19.29
C LYS A 170 -14.29 -0.17 17.84
N TYR A 171 -15.19 -0.42 16.89
CA TYR A 171 -14.91 -0.27 15.47
C TYR A 171 -14.37 1.14 15.16
N TYR A 172 -15.05 2.20 15.61
CA TYR A 172 -14.59 3.56 15.33
C TYR A 172 -13.29 3.91 16.07
N VAL A 173 -13.03 3.35 17.23
CA VAL A 173 -11.73 3.52 17.91
C VAL A 173 -10.59 2.94 17.08
N ILE A 174 -10.78 1.75 16.49
CA ILE A 174 -9.77 1.12 15.63
C ILE A 174 -9.67 1.89 14.31
N LEU A 175 -10.79 2.22 13.67
CA LEU A 175 -10.82 2.93 12.39
C LEU A 175 -10.14 4.31 12.48
N ASP A 176 -10.38 5.07 13.56
CA ASP A 176 -9.73 6.36 13.79
C ASP A 176 -8.19 6.20 13.86
N LYS A 177 -7.68 5.16 14.56
CA LYS A 177 -6.24 4.85 14.62
C LYS A 177 -5.68 4.46 13.25
N VAL A 178 -6.38 3.61 12.52
CA VAL A 178 -5.97 3.14 11.19
C VAL A 178 -5.97 4.30 10.19
N PHE A 179 -6.97 5.17 10.24
CA PHE A 179 -7.05 6.33 9.35
C PHE A 179 -5.97 7.37 9.67
N GLU A 180 -5.68 7.59 10.94
CA GLU A 180 -4.57 8.47 11.35
C GLU A 180 -3.21 7.90 10.90
N HIS A 181 -3.01 6.59 11.07
CA HIS A 181 -1.84 5.89 10.52
C HIS A 181 -1.73 6.07 8.99
N THR A 182 -2.85 5.96 8.27
CA THR A 182 -2.89 6.17 6.82
C THR A 182 -2.40 7.56 6.44
N LYS A 183 -2.87 8.60 7.12
CA LYS A 183 -2.42 9.99 6.89
C LYS A 183 -0.92 10.19 7.14
N GLN A 184 -0.40 9.53 8.16
CA GLN A 184 0.98 9.70 8.60
C GLN A 184 1.97 8.85 7.78
N HIS A 185 1.59 7.65 7.34
CA HIS A 185 2.52 6.66 6.80
C HIS A 185 2.21 6.20 5.38
N LEU A 186 0.95 6.24 4.93
CA LEU A 186 0.53 5.64 3.66
C LEU A 186 0.24 6.67 2.55
N THR A 187 0.65 7.91 2.74
CA THR A 187 0.50 8.95 1.70
C THR A 187 1.74 9.02 0.80
N THR A 188 1.56 9.48 -0.44
CA THR A 188 2.68 9.70 -1.38
C THR A 188 3.76 10.61 -0.79
N LYS A 189 3.35 11.60 0.02
CA LYS A 189 4.28 12.48 0.73
C LYS A 189 5.10 11.73 1.79
N SER A 190 4.47 10.84 2.55
CA SER A 190 5.14 10.03 3.57
C SER A 190 6.09 9.02 2.93
N LEU A 191 5.68 8.40 1.83
CA LEU A 191 6.52 7.49 1.06
C LEU A 191 7.76 8.18 0.50
N ALA A 192 7.61 9.39 -0.07
CA ALA A 192 8.75 10.16 -0.57
C ALA A 192 9.73 10.50 0.57
N LYS A 193 9.25 10.90 1.74
CA LYS A 193 10.09 11.14 2.92
C LYS A 193 10.82 9.87 3.36
N TYR A 194 10.14 8.73 3.36
CA TYR A 194 10.73 7.44 3.72
C TYR A 194 11.88 7.08 2.77
N ILE A 195 11.68 7.18 1.45
CA ILE A 195 12.75 6.94 0.46
C ILE A 195 13.94 7.87 0.73
N LEU A 196 13.69 9.17 0.89
CA LEU A 196 14.74 10.18 1.10
C LEU A 196 15.49 10.02 2.44
N SER A 197 14.89 9.40 3.45
CA SER A 197 15.56 9.14 4.73
C SER A 197 16.62 8.04 4.68
N HIS A 198 16.70 7.30 3.59
CA HIS A 198 17.68 6.25 3.36
C HIS A 198 18.86 6.68 2.46
N VAL A 199 18.89 7.95 2.07
CA VAL A 199 19.88 8.52 1.13
C VAL A 199 20.92 9.38 1.82
#